data_d76bc1d0934689fa9ee4687a1a42abc3
#
_entry.id   d76bc1d0934689fa9ee4687a1a42abc3
#
_cell.length_a   1.000
_cell.length_b   1.000
_cell.length_c   1.000
_cell.angle_alpha   90.00
_cell.angle_beta   90.00
_cell.angle_gamma   90.00
#
_symmetry.space_group_name_H-M   'P 1'
#
loop_
_entity.id
_entity.type
_entity.pdbx_description
1 polymer ?
#
loop_
_entity_poly.entity_id
_entity_poly.type
_entity_poly.pdbx_seq_one_letter_code
_entity_poly.pdbx_strand_id
1 'polypeptide(L)'
;GKYNLLILCNLEELSSGLVDELKLNIEKGLNVMVFLGSKIKIEDYNNLLGNFSSALSTLDTASVKIDKLNFKHPIYIGVFEESKMKKENVNYPLVSKHYPVKTNNKGNQESLISLVNGDQFLLQYSSKLGKLYLCASPLDESFSSFPRHAIFVPTLYKIAITSSFAEPLFYTIGVPQNIELKSSNLQTDPVYHIHAMDGKSEFIAQTKSNGFSTLIDAEKQIKNAGNYWLKSNTNDTLKGLSFNYNRLESTTAYYTVDDLEKSIAQYKLSNIKVIEKGEKNMAATMINMSKGTQLWKWCVIFALLCLGLEIALIRWMKG
;
A
#
# COMPACT_ATOMS: atom_id res chain seq x y z
N GLY A 1 -17.05 -21.73 -1.61
CA GLY A 1 -17.78 -21.33 -2.82
C GLY A 1 -16.87 -21.36 -4.05
N LYS A 2 -17.46 -21.35 -5.23
CA LYS A 2 -16.73 -21.37 -6.50
C LYS A 2 -16.12 -20.02 -6.87
N TYR A 3 -16.66 -18.94 -6.27
CA TYR A 3 -16.29 -17.56 -6.59
C TYR A 3 -15.82 -16.83 -5.33
N ASN A 4 -14.83 -15.97 -5.49
CA ASN A 4 -14.25 -15.16 -4.40
C ASN A 4 -14.87 -13.76 -4.34
N LEU A 5 -15.35 -13.25 -5.48
CA LEU A 5 -16.02 -11.97 -5.62
C LEU A 5 -17.27 -12.13 -6.47
N LEU A 6 -18.39 -11.61 -5.99
CA LEU A 6 -19.62 -11.45 -6.72
C LEU A 6 -19.87 -9.96 -6.93
N ILE A 7 -20.17 -9.56 -8.18
CA ILE A 7 -20.48 -8.17 -8.51
C ILE A 7 -21.94 -8.08 -8.92
N LEU A 8 -22.72 -7.30 -8.20
CA LEU A 8 -24.11 -6.99 -8.49
C LEU A 8 -24.20 -5.60 -9.10
N CYS A 9 -24.71 -5.51 -10.31
CA CYS A 9 -24.83 -4.24 -11.01
C CYS A 9 -26.28 -3.98 -11.41
N ASN A 10 -26.77 -2.77 -11.10
CA ASN A 10 -28.03 -2.24 -11.58
C ASN A 10 -29.26 -3.15 -11.33
N LEU A 11 -29.29 -3.83 -10.18
CA LEU A 11 -30.48 -4.57 -9.75
C LEU A 11 -31.48 -3.60 -9.15
N GLU A 12 -32.73 -3.65 -9.61
CA GLU A 12 -33.79 -2.79 -9.09
C GLU A 12 -34.34 -3.33 -7.77
N GLU A 13 -34.44 -4.65 -7.65
CA GLU A 13 -34.98 -5.36 -6.49
C GLU A 13 -34.03 -6.48 -6.04
N LEU A 14 -33.99 -6.74 -4.76
CA LEU A 14 -33.31 -7.90 -4.17
C LEU A 14 -34.36 -8.77 -3.47
N SER A 15 -34.58 -9.99 -3.97
CA SER A 15 -35.49 -10.91 -3.28
C SER A 15 -34.94 -11.25 -1.90
N SER A 16 -35.84 -11.53 -0.94
CA SER A 16 -35.46 -11.90 0.42
C SER A 16 -34.52 -13.10 0.45
N GLY A 17 -34.78 -14.12 -0.39
CA GLY A 17 -33.91 -15.29 -0.51
C GLY A 17 -32.50 -14.94 -1.01
N LEU A 18 -32.37 -14.01 -1.97
CA LEU A 18 -31.05 -13.53 -2.43
C LEU A 18 -30.33 -12.77 -1.30
N VAL A 19 -31.04 -11.93 -0.56
CA VAL A 19 -30.46 -11.19 0.58
C VAL A 19 -29.94 -12.15 1.63
N ASP A 20 -30.69 -13.18 1.99
CA ASP A 20 -30.27 -14.17 3.01
C ASP A 20 -29.09 -14.99 2.51
N GLU A 21 -29.06 -15.42 1.25
CA GLU A 21 -27.93 -16.12 0.65
C GLU A 21 -26.68 -15.23 0.59
N LEU A 22 -26.80 -13.96 0.24
CA LEU A 22 -25.71 -13.01 0.25
C LEU A 22 -25.11 -12.86 1.64
N LYS A 23 -25.95 -12.66 2.68
CA LYS A 23 -25.52 -12.54 4.07
C LYS A 23 -24.76 -13.77 4.52
N LEU A 24 -25.32 -14.96 4.27
CA LEU A 24 -24.71 -16.22 4.65
C LEU A 24 -23.35 -16.45 3.97
N ASN A 25 -23.27 -16.16 2.67
CA ASN A 25 -22.03 -16.37 1.91
C ASN A 25 -20.97 -15.31 2.23
N ILE A 26 -21.35 -14.06 2.52
CA ILE A 26 -20.44 -13.04 3.03
C ILE A 26 -19.83 -13.49 4.36
N GLU A 27 -20.62 -14.02 5.28
CA GLU A 27 -20.09 -14.57 6.54
C GLU A 27 -19.11 -15.73 6.31
N LYS A 28 -19.31 -16.53 5.25
CA LYS A 28 -18.43 -17.64 4.87
C LYS A 28 -17.19 -17.21 4.07
N GLY A 29 -17.04 -15.92 3.76
CA GLY A 29 -15.85 -15.37 3.10
C GLY A 29 -16.03 -14.92 1.66
N LEU A 30 -17.24 -14.97 1.11
CA LEU A 30 -17.53 -14.34 -0.19
C LEU A 30 -17.40 -12.82 -0.06
N ASN A 31 -16.70 -12.20 -0.99
CA ASN A 31 -16.75 -10.76 -1.13
C ASN A 31 -17.82 -10.37 -2.15
N VAL A 32 -18.58 -9.34 -1.83
CA VAL A 32 -19.66 -8.84 -2.70
C VAL A 32 -19.43 -7.38 -2.99
N MET A 33 -19.47 -6.99 -4.26
CA MET A 33 -19.46 -5.61 -4.72
C MET A 33 -20.83 -5.26 -5.27
N VAL A 34 -21.44 -4.19 -4.78
CA VAL A 34 -22.76 -3.73 -5.20
C VAL A 34 -22.63 -2.35 -5.83
N PHE A 35 -22.99 -2.25 -7.10
CA PHE A 35 -23.32 -0.99 -7.75
C PHE A 35 -24.85 -0.85 -7.78
N LEU A 36 -25.34 0.18 -7.13
CA LEU A 36 -26.79 0.41 -7.05
C LEU A 36 -27.41 0.62 -8.44
N GLY A 37 -28.69 0.39 -8.57
CA GLY A 37 -29.44 0.66 -9.79
C GLY A 37 -29.83 2.13 -9.91
N SER A 38 -30.22 2.54 -11.11
CA SER A 38 -30.79 3.88 -11.33
C SER A 38 -32.17 4.06 -10.68
N LYS A 39 -32.90 2.96 -10.52
CA LYS A 39 -34.13 2.85 -9.74
C LYS A 39 -34.03 1.63 -8.87
N ILE A 40 -34.05 1.82 -7.57
CA ILE A 40 -33.92 0.72 -6.59
C ILE A 40 -35.07 0.73 -5.60
N LYS A 41 -35.47 -0.45 -5.17
CA LYS A 41 -36.33 -0.63 -4.01
C LYS A 41 -35.49 -0.55 -2.75
N ILE A 42 -35.47 0.65 -2.15
CA ILE A 42 -34.57 0.99 -1.01
C ILE A 42 -34.70 0.01 0.16
N GLU A 43 -35.92 -0.47 0.41
CA GLU A 43 -36.21 -1.42 1.49
C GLU A 43 -35.42 -2.73 1.37
N ASP A 44 -35.32 -3.28 0.17
CA ASP A 44 -34.57 -4.53 -0.08
C ASP A 44 -33.09 -4.37 0.22
N TYR A 45 -32.49 -3.26 -0.20
CA TYR A 45 -31.11 -2.93 0.09
C TYR A 45 -30.89 -2.61 1.56
N ASN A 46 -31.86 -1.98 2.22
CA ASN A 46 -31.79 -1.74 3.66
C ASN A 46 -31.87 -3.04 4.46
N ASN A 47 -32.57 -4.04 3.98
CA ASN A 47 -32.57 -5.38 4.56
C ASN A 47 -31.16 -6.01 4.48
N LEU A 48 -30.44 -5.84 3.36
CA LEU A 48 -29.05 -6.29 3.24
C LEU A 48 -28.12 -5.50 4.17
N LEU A 49 -28.24 -4.17 4.19
CA LEU A 49 -27.36 -3.28 4.94
C LEU A 49 -27.64 -3.24 6.44
N GLY A 50 -28.82 -3.67 6.88
CA GLY A 50 -29.19 -3.72 8.29
C GLY A 50 -28.23 -4.52 9.15
N ASN A 51 -27.63 -5.59 8.63
CA ASN A 51 -26.59 -6.37 9.30
C ASN A 51 -25.32 -5.56 9.58
N PHE A 52 -25.09 -4.48 8.81
CA PHE A 52 -23.94 -3.59 8.97
C PHE A 52 -24.33 -2.28 9.66
N SER A 53 -25.50 -2.20 10.26
CA SER A 53 -26.01 -1.00 10.93
C SER A 53 -26.01 0.22 10.01
N SER A 54 -26.32 0.02 8.74
CA SER A 54 -26.37 1.05 7.70
C SER A 54 -27.69 1.00 6.95
N ALA A 55 -28.10 2.13 6.40
CA ALA A 55 -29.29 2.24 5.59
C ALA A 55 -29.11 3.29 4.46
N LEU A 56 -29.70 3.01 3.31
CA LEU A 56 -29.82 3.96 2.20
C LEU A 56 -30.93 4.98 2.47
N SER A 57 -30.70 6.21 2.06
CA SER A 57 -31.71 7.25 1.98
C SER A 57 -32.26 7.36 0.54
N THR A 58 -33.26 8.20 0.35
CA THR A 58 -33.80 8.54 -0.97
C THR A 58 -32.73 9.14 -1.86
N LEU A 59 -32.89 8.99 -3.18
CA LEU A 59 -31.96 9.51 -4.17
C LEU A 59 -31.75 11.02 -3.98
N ASP A 60 -30.50 11.41 -3.82
CA ASP A 60 -30.07 12.80 -3.87
C ASP A 60 -29.63 13.15 -5.30
N THR A 61 -30.13 14.27 -5.80
CA THR A 61 -29.84 14.77 -7.15
C THR A 61 -28.96 16.00 -7.15
N ALA A 62 -28.41 16.37 -5.99
CA ALA A 62 -27.43 17.44 -5.89
C ALA A 62 -26.07 16.97 -6.44
N SER A 63 -25.52 17.73 -7.38
CA SER A 63 -24.19 17.44 -7.92
C SER A 63 -23.09 17.74 -6.90
N VAL A 64 -22.31 16.74 -6.56
CA VAL A 64 -21.23 16.82 -5.58
C VAL A 64 -19.95 16.21 -6.16
N LYS A 65 -18.80 16.77 -5.84
CA LYS A 65 -17.49 16.17 -6.20
C LYS A 65 -17.03 15.16 -5.16
N ILE A 66 -16.22 14.22 -5.61
CA ILE A 66 -15.44 13.39 -4.68
C ILE A 66 -14.47 14.31 -3.93
N ASP A 67 -14.41 14.17 -2.61
CA ASP A 67 -13.46 14.90 -1.73
C ASP A 67 -12.13 14.20 -1.65
N LYS A 68 -12.16 12.95 -1.21
CA LYS A 68 -10.92 12.18 -0.96
C LYS A 68 -11.10 10.69 -1.14
N LEU A 69 -9.97 10.04 -1.42
CA LEU A 69 -9.78 8.60 -1.36
C LEU A 69 -9.04 8.25 -0.06
N ASN A 70 -9.38 7.14 0.55
CA ASN A 70 -8.67 6.62 1.72
C ASN A 70 -7.38 5.90 1.30
N PHE A 71 -6.32 6.65 0.99
CA PHE A 71 -5.02 6.09 0.55
C PHE A 71 -4.35 5.17 1.57
N LYS A 72 -4.76 5.21 2.84
CA LYS A 72 -4.25 4.30 3.88
C LYS A 72 -4.90 2.92 3.81
N HIS A 73 -6.00 2.80 3.09
CA HIS A 73 -6.69 1.53 2.95
C HIS A 73 -5.87 0.58 2.04
N PRO A 74 -5.78 -0.72 2.37
CA PRO A 74 -4.99 -1.71 1.62
C PRO A 74 -5.28 -1.76 0.11
N ILE A 75 -6.53 -1.47 -0.30
CA ILE A 75 -6.93 -1.41 -1.72
C ILE A 75 -6.14 -0.36 -2.49
N TYR A 76 -5.75 0.76 -1.87
CA TYR A 76 -5.05 1.86 -2.54
C TYR A 76 -3.54 1.85 -2.34
N ILE A 77 -3.01 1.00 -1.46
CA ILE A 77 -1.56 0.87 -1.25
C ILE A 77 -0.88 0.40 -2.54
N GLY A 78 0.11 1.16 -3.00
CA GLY A 78 0.88 0.88 -4.21
C GLY A 78 0.11 1.06 -5.53
N VAL A 79 -1.10 1.66 -5.49
CA VAL A 79 -1.88 2.01 -6.70
C VAL A 79 -1.64 3.45 -7.09
N PHE A 80 -1.64 4.34 -6.12
CA PHE A 80 -1.48 5.77 -6.34
C PHE A 80 -0.29 6.30 -5.53
N GLU A 81 0.51 7.16 -6.13
CA GLU A 81 1.53 7.91 -5.41
C GLU A 81 0.85 9.05 -4.64
N GLU A 82 0.74 8.91 -3.33
CA GLU A 82 0.07 9.89 -2.45
C GLU A 82 0.64 11.31 -2.62
N SER A 83 1.95 11.42 -2.89
CA SER A 83 2.62 12.69 -3.15
C SER A 83 2.16 13.41 -4.42
N LYS A 84 1.73 12.66 -5.45
CA LYS A 84 1.20 13.22 -6.70
C LYS A 84 -0.29 13.56 -6.57
N MET A 85 -1.02 12.83 -5.74
CA MET A 85 -2.47 13.03 -5.54
C MET A 85 -2.80 14.15 -4.53
N LYS A 86 -1.84 14.54 -3.67
CA LYS A 86 -2.01 15.69 -2.74
C LYS A 86 -1.72 17.05 -3.40
N LYS A 87 -1.18 17.08 -4.62
CA LYS A 87 -0.98 18.34 -5.34
C LYS A 87 -2.35 18.86 -5.85
N GLU A 88 -2.60 20.12 -5.64
CA GLU A 88 -3.84 20.91 -5.69
C GLU A 88 -4.75 20.81 -6.94
N ASN A 89 -4.54 19.87 -7.85
CA ASN A 89 -5.30 19.77 -9.11
C ASN A 89 -5.68 18.34 -9.50
N VAL A 90 -6.03 17.48 -8.54
CA VAL A 90 -6.63 16.21 -8.91
C VAL A 90 -8.06 16.44 -9.38
N ASN A 91 -8.30 16.21 -10.65
CA ASN A 91 -9.65 16.30 -11.19
C ASN A 91 -10.45 15.07 -10.76
N TYR A 92 -11.06 15.13 -9.58
CA TYR A 92 -11.91 14.06 -9.08
C TYR A 92 -13.24 13.94 -9.86
N PRO A 93 -13.83 12.74 -9.94
CA PRO A 93 -15.12 12.53 -10.58
C PRO A 93 -16.22 13.41 -9.99
N LEU A 94 -17.12 13.85 -10.85
CA LEU A 94 -18.37 14.51 -10.47
C LEU A 94 -19.44 13.45 -10.26
N VAL A 95 -20.16 13.54 -9.15
CA VAL A 95 -21.33 12.72 -8.83
C VAL A 95 -22.55 13.60 -8.92
N SER A 96 -23.37 13.39 -9.96
CA SER A 96 -24.58 14.17 -10.20
C SER A 96 -25.76 13.68 -9.39
N LYS A 97 -25.79 12.36 -9.08
CA LYS A 97 -26.85 11.72 -8.30
C LYS A 97 -26.27 10.55 -7.52
N HIS A 98 -26.73 10.38 -6.30
CA HIS A 98 -26.33 9.22 -5.48
C HIS A 98 -27.39 8.89 -4.42
N TYR A 99 -27.27 7.72 -3.82
CA TYR A 99 -28.10 7.32 -2.69
C TYR A 99 -27.29 7.51 -1.41
N PRO A 100 -27.57 8.54 -0.59
CA PRO A 100 -26.84 8.76 0.65
C PRO A 100 -26.95 7.57 1.60
N VAL A 101 -25.81 7.16 2.16
CA VAL A 101 -25.74 6.05 3.11
C VAL A 101 -25.64 6.60 4.52
N LYS A 102 -26.65 6.35 5.34
CA LYS A 102 -26.61 6.63 6.77
C LYS A 102 -25.94 5.48 7.49
N THR A 103 -24.92 5.78 8.23
CA THR A 103 -24.13 4.79 8.95
C THR A 103 -24.12 5.09 10.44
N ASN A 104 -24.42 4.11 11.26
CA ASN A 104 -24.19 4.20 12.69
C ASN A 104 -22.77 3.68 12.95
N ASN A 105 -21.83 4.56 13.25
CA ASN A 105 -20.39 4.30 13.46
C ASN A 105 -20.13 3.17 14.47
N LYS A 106 -20.32 1.94 14.07
CA LYS A 106 -19.94 0.75 14.81
C LYS A 106 -18.91 -0.02 13.99
N GLY A 107 -17.66 0.36 14.09
CA GLY A 107 -16.43 -0.41 13.83
C GLY A 107 -16.26 -1.28 12.57
N ASN A 108 -17.33 -1.61 11.86
CA ASN A 108 -17.32 -2.64 10.81
C ASN A 108 -17.35 -2.07 9.40
N GLN A 109 -17.20 -0.77 9.27
CA GLN A 109 -17.27 -0.08 7.99
C GLN A 109 -16.10 0.88 7.81
N GLU A 110 -15.62 0.96 6.58
CA GLU A 110 -14.58 1.88 6.18
C GLU A 110 -15.01 2.64 4.92
N SER A 111 -14.86 3.97 4.93
CA SER A 111 -15.03 4.76 3.74
C SER A 111 -13.81 4.63 2.84
N LEU A 112 -14.01 4.22 1.59
CA LEU A 112 -12.99 4.17 0.57
C LEU A 112 -12.94 5.47 -0.24
N ILE A 113 -14.12 6.01 -0.55
CA ILE A 113 -14.30 7.27 -1.28
C ILE A 113 -15.42 8.07 -0.61
N SER A 114 -15.15 9.32 -0.27
CA SER A 114 -16.13 10.25 0.29
C SER A 114 -16.36 11.47 -0.59
N LEU A 115 -17.54 12.07 -0.47
CA LEU A 115 -17.97 13.27 -1.17
C LEU A 115 -17.70 14.53 -0.34
N VAL A 116 -17.66 15.69 -1.00
CA VAL A 116 -17.39 16.99 -0.35
C VAL A 116 -18.49 17.36 0.66
N ASN A 117 -19.72 16.90 0.47
CA ASN A 117 -20.82 17.10 1.40
C ASN A 117 -20.77 16.18 2.65
N GLY A 118 -19.74 15.30 2.73
CA GLY A 118 -19.58 14.34 3.81
C GLY A 118 -20.21 12.97 3.58
N ASP A 119 -21.01 12.81 2.51
CA ASP A 119 -21.60 11.53 2.15
C ASP A 119 -20.54 10.52 1.70
N GLN A 120 -20.88 9.26 1.84
CA GLN A 120 -20.01 8.17 1.45
C GLN A 120 -20.38 7.69 0.04
N PHE A 121 -19.38 7.67 -0.86
CA PHE A 121 -19.61 7.24 -2.25
C PHE A 121 -19.25 5.76 -2.46
N LEU A 122 -18.15 5.31 -1.90
CA LEU A 122 -17.75 3.90 -1.91
C LEU A 122 -17.37 3.47 -0.49
N LEU A 123 -18.08 2.46 0.00
CA LEU A 123 -17.95 1.91 1.35
C LEU A 123 -17.49 0.47 1.28
N GLN A 124 -16.71 0.06 2.28
CA GLN A 124 -16.44 -1.33 2.60
C GLN A 124 -17.05 -1.66 3.96
N TYR A 125 -17.78 -2.75 3.99
CA TYR A 125 -18.27 -3.39 5.23
C TYR A 125 -17.53 -4.70 5.42
N SER A 126 -17.08 -4.97 6.63
CA SER A 126 -16.46 -6.23 6.99
C SER A 126 -17.43 -7.07 7.81
N SER A 127 -17.56 -8.32 7.43
CA SER A 127 -18.29 -9.36 8.19
C SER A 127 -17.33 -10.50 8.45
N LYS A 128 -17.56 -11.34 9.42
CA LYS A 128 -16.69 -12.46 9.83
C LYS A 128 -15.48 -12.74 8.90
N LEU A 129 -15.71 -13.34 7.73
CA LEU A 129 -14.67 -13.74 6.79
C LEU A 129 -14.70 -12.98 5.46
N GLY A 130 -15.84 -12.39 5.09
CA GLY A 130 -16.06 -11.70 3.82
C GLY A 130 -16.29 -10.21 3.96
N LYS A 131 -16.43 -9.55 2.82
CA LYS A 131 -16.62 -8.10 2.73
C LYS A 131 -17.76 -7.77 1.79
N LEU A 132 -18.48 -6.69 2.11
CA LEU A 132 -19.44 -6.07 1.21
C LEU A 132 -18.89 -4.69 0.81
N TYR A 133 -18.74 -4.45 -0.47
CA TYR A 133 -18.44 -3.14 -1.04
C TYR A 133 -19.72 -2.55 -1.64
N LEU A 134 -20.04 -1.33 -1.28
CA LEU A 134 -21.22 -0.62 -1.76
C LEU A 134 -20.81 0.68 -2.45
N CYS A 135 -21.13 0.79 -3.73
CA CYS A 135 -21.06 2.06 -4.45
C CYS A 135 -22.44 2.72 -4.42
N ALA A 136 -22.51 3.94 -3.90
CA ALA A 136 -23.74 4.70 -3.71
C ALA A 136 -24.37 5.22 -5.02
N SER A 137 -23.84 4.82 -6.15
CA SER A 137 -24.29 5.26 -7.49
C SER A 137 -24.24 4.08 -8.47
N PRO A 138 -25.13 4.03 -9.49
CA PRO A 138 -25.00 3.08 -10.58
C PRO A 138 -23.79 3.40 -11.47
N LEU A 139 -23.44 2.44 -12.32
CA LEU A 139 -22.44 2.62 -13.39
C LEU A 139 -23.05 3.34 -14.60
N ASP A 140 -23.74 4.44 -14.36
CA ASP A 140 -24.41 5.26 -15.35
C ASP A 140 -23.83 6.67 -15.33
N GLU A 141 -23.45 7.19 -16.51
CA GLU A 141 -22.83 8.51 -16.65
C GLU A 141 -23.78 9.65 -16.27
N SER A 142 -25.09 9.46 -16.38
CA SER A 142 -26.06 10.43 -15.89
C SER A 142 -26.09 10.58 -14.37
N PHE A 143 -25.48 9.61 -13.66
CA PHE A 143 -25.33 9.63 -12.20
C PHE A 143 -23.94 10.10 -11.79
N SER A 144 -22.89 9.61 -12.43
CA SER A 144 -21.52 10.03 -12.08
C SER A 144 -20.55 9.81 -13.23
N SER A 145 -19.49 10.63 -13.28
CA SER A 145 -18.37 10.42 -14.19
C SER A 145 -17.35 9.35 -13.68
N PHE A 146 -17.61 8.74 -12.52
CA PHE A 146 -16.74 7.76 -11.88
C PHE A 146 -16.41 6.57 -12.80
N PRO A 147 -17.34 5.94 -13.54
CA PRO A 147 -17.03 4.79 -14.39
C PRO A 147 -16.01 5.08 -15.52
N ARG A 148 -15.92 6.33 -15.97
CA ARG A 148 -14.95 6.77 -16.98
C ARG A 148 -13.66 7.36 -16.38
N HIS A 149 -13.62 7.52 -15.09
CA HIS A 149 -12.49 8.16 -14.43
C HIS A 149 -11.34 7.17 -14.19
N ALA A 150 -10.11 7.66 -14.24
CA ALA A 150 -8.89 6.86 -14.07
C ALA A 150 -8.82 6.10 -12.72
N ILE A 151 -9.58 6.51 -11.70
CA ILE A 151 -9.65 5.85 -10.39
C ILE A 151 -10.50 4.57 -10.44
N PHE A 152 -11.45 4.45 -11.35
CA PHE A 152 -12.44 3.35 -11.37
C PHE A 152 -11.78 1.99 -11.56
N VAL A 153 -11.05 1.83 -12.66
CA VAL A 153 -10.44 0.54 -13.03
C VAL A 153 -9.45 0.05 -11.96
N PRO A 154 -8.51 0.87 -11.46
CA PRO A 154 -7.60 0.45 -10.38
C PRO A 154 -8.34 0.05 -9.10
N THR A 155 -9.40 0.77 -8.72
CA THR A 155 -10.21 0.47 -7.54
C THR A 155 -10.88 -0.90 -7.69
N LEU A 156 -11.58 -1.14 -8.80
CA LEU A 156 -12.27 -2.40 -9.05
C LEU A 156 -11.29 -3.57 -9.17
N TYR A 157 -10.19 -3.37 -9.88
CA TYR A 157 -9.12 -4.36 -10.02
C TYR A 157 -8.52 -4.77 -8.67
N LYS A 158 -8.25 -3.80 -7.80
CA LYS A 158 -7.74 -4.09 -6.45
C LYS A 158 -8.76 -4.78 -5.57
N ILE A 159 -10.03 -4.40 -5.65
CA ILE A 159 -11.11 -5.13 -4.97
C ILE A 159 -11.13 -6.58 -5.45
N ALA A 160 -11.03 -6.83 -6.76
CA ALA A 160 -11.03 -8.18 -7.31
C ALA A 160 -9.82 -9.01 -6.84
N ILE A 161 -8.61 -8.44 -6.91
CA ILE A 161 -7.39 -9.15 -6.48
C ILE A 161 -7.41 -9.41 -4.97
N THR A 162 -7.79 -8.42 -4.15
CA THR A 162 -7.84 -8.59 -2.70
C THR A 162 -8.97 -9.52 -2.25
N SER A 163 -9.94 -9.74 -3.10
CA SER A 163 -11.00 -10.74 -2.89
C SER A 163 -10.53 -12.16 -3.22
N SER A 164 -9.52 -12.29 -4.07
CA SER A 164 -8.91 -13.58 -4.39
C SER A 164 -7.89 -13.91 -3.29
N PHE A 165 -8.24 -14.87 -2.45
CA PHE A 165 -7.33 -15.37 -1.43
C PHE A 165 -6.26 -16.26 -2.06
N ALA A 166 -5.20 -15.65 -2.53
CA ALA A 166 -3.94 -16.36 -2.64
C ALA A 166 -3.18 -16.13 -1.33
N GLU A 167 -3.34 -17.04 -0.38
CA GLU A 167 -2.41 -17.09 0.75
C GLU A 167 -1.00 -17.24 0.20
N PRO A 168 -0.02 -16.51 0.74
CA PRO A 168 1.36 -16.68 0.30
C PRO A 168 1.77 -18.14 0.53
N LEU A 169 2.33 -18.78 -0.48
CA LEU A 169 2.81 -20.16 -0.37
C LEU A 169 3.96 -20.27 0.62
N PHE A 170 4.69 -19.20 0.83
CA PHE A 170 5.77 -19.10 1.81
C PHE A 170 5.99 -17.64 2.24
N TYR A 171 6.61 -17.49 3.38
CA TYR A 171 7.08 -16.23 3.94
C TYR A 171 8.61 -16.16 3.85
N THR A 172 9.16 -14.97 3.74
CA THR A 172 10.63 -14.78 3.67
C THR A 172 11.15 -14.33 5.03
N ILE A 173 12.15 -15.05 5.56
CA ILE A 173 12.80 -14.72 6.83
C ILE A 173 13.48 -13.35 6.72
N GLY A 174 13.32 -12.51 7.75
CA GLY A 174 13.92 -11.17 7.81
C GLY A 174 13.19 -10.12 6.97
N VAL A 175 12.05 -10.45 6.39
CA VAL A 175 11.18 -9.49 5.70
C VAL A 175 9.92 -9.28 6.54
N PRO A 176 9.58 -8.02 6.92
CA PRO A 176 8.36 -7.74 7.66
C PRO A 176 7.12 -8.20 6.87
N GLN A 177 6.47 -9.24 7.33
CA GLN A 177 5.26 -9.78 6.72
C GLN A 177 4.29 -10.18 7.82
N ASN A 178 3.06 -9.69 7.73
CA ASN A 178 2.00 -10.07 8.65
C ASN A 178 1.28 -11.32 8.15
N ILE A 179 1.18 -12.33 9.02
CA ILE A 179 0.37 -13.51 8.78
C ILE A 179 -1.04 -13.17 9.26
N GLU A 180 -1.98 -13.10 8.34
CA GLU A 180 -3.37 -12.80 8.69
C GLU A 180 -4.11 -14.09 9.05
N LEU A 181 -4.67 -14.11 10.25
CA LEU A 181 -5.66 -15.09 10.69
C LEU A 181 -7.04 -14.46 10.67
N LYS A 182 -7.90 -14.96 9.83
CA LYS A 182 -9.33 -14.64 9.88
C LYS A 182 -9.94 -15.47 11.01
N SER A 183 -10.29 -14.81 12.10
CA SER A 183 -10.92 -15.50 13.23
C SER A 183 -12.43 -15.38 13.14
N SER A 184 -13.10 -16.51 13.16
CA SER A 184 -14.55 -16.57 13.39
C SER A 184 -14.92 -16.47 14.87
N ASN A 185 -13.97 -16.64 15.79
CA ASN A 185 -14.16 -16.61 17.23
C ASN A 185 -13.09 -15.72 17.86
N LEU A 186 -13.43 -14.46 18.08
CA LEU A 186 -12.63 -13.51 18.86
C LEU A 186 -12.66 -13.94 20.32
N GLN A 187 -11.69 -14.73 20.74
CA GLN A 187 -11.36 -14.85 22.15
C GLN A 187 -10.67 -13.54 22.57
N THR A 188 -11.03 -13.04 23.73
CA THR A 188 -10.33 -11.91 24.36
C THR A 188 -8.91 -12.37 24.68
N ASP A 189 -7.91 -11.80 24.00
CA ASP A 189 -6.47 -12.14 24.14
C ASP A 189 -6.05 -13.57 23.72
N PRO A 190 -6.16 -13.94 22.43
CA PRO A 190 -5.69 -15.24 21.98
C PRO A 190 -4.16 -15.27 21.95
N VAL A 191 -3.55 -16.22 22.63
CA VAL A 191 -2.13 -16.54 22.48
C VAL A 191 -1.98 -17.59 21.38
N TYR A 192 -1.13 -17.34 20.41
CA TYR A 192 -0.84 -18.27 19.33
C TYR A 192 0.58 -18.79 19.43
N HIS A 193 0.75 -20.07 19.14
CA HIS A 193 2.02 -20.76 19.16
C HIS A 193 2.43 -21.15 17.75
N ILE A 194 3.70 -20.95 17.40
CA ILE A 194 4.28 -21.39 16.15
C ILE A 194 5.24 -22.53 16.46
N HIS A 195 4.90 -23.74 16.01
CA HIS A 195 5.69 -24.95 16.20
C HIS A 195 6.38 -25.34 14.91
N ALA A 196 7.70 -25.55 14.96
CA ALA A 196 8.39 -26.16 13.84
C ALA A 196 7.94 -27.61 13.64
N MET A 197 7.73 -28.02 12.39
CA MET A 197 7.30 -29.41 12.10
C MET A 197 8.36 -30.46 12.50
N ASP A 198 9.62 -30.06 12.59
CA ASP A 198 10.70 -30.93 13.07
C ASP A 198 10.77 -31.08 14.60
N GLY A 199 9.87 -30.41 15.33
CA GLY A 199 9.76 -30.46 16.78
C GLY A 199 10.85 -29.74 17.56
N LYS A 200 11.80 -29.06 16.88
CA LYS A 200 12.98 -28.47 17.54
C LYS A 200 12.74 -27.08 18.13
N SER A 201 11.69 -26.40 17.72
CA SER A 201 11.42 -25.04 18.18
C SER A 201 9.94 -24.73 18.27
N GLU A 202 9.61 -23.95 19.31
CA GLU A 202 8.28 -23.40 19.57
C GLU A 202 8.44 -21.95 19.97
N PHE A 203 7.54 -21.08 19.46
CA PHE A 203 7.54 -19.65 19.72
C PHE A 203 6.12 -19.18 20.04
N ILE A 204 6.02 -18.22 20.96
CA ILE A 204 4.77 -17.49 21.17
C ILE A 204 4.74 -16.33 20.18
N ALA A 205 3.74 -16.32 19.30
CA ALA A 205 3.60 -15.30 18.26
C ALA A 205 3.16 -13.96 18.85
N GLN A 206 3.76 -12.87 18.39
CA GLN A 206 3.25 -11.52 18.68
C GLN A 206 2.02 -11.26 17.82
N THR A 207 0.93 -10.78 18.43
CA THR A 207 -0.33 -10.57 17.75
C THR A 207 -0.82 -9.14 17.85
N LYS A 208 -1.46 -8.67 16.78
CA LYS A 208 -2.21 -7.41 16.76
C LYS A 208 -3.60 -7.70 16.24
N SER A 209 -4.62 -7.49 17.05
CA SER A 209 -6.01 -7.64 16.62
C SER A 209 -6.54 -6.30 16.11
N ASN A 210 -7.27 -6.33 14.99
CA ASN A 210 -8.02 -5.19 14.46
C ASN A 210 -9.53 -5.36 14.57
N GLY A 211 -9.99 -6.32 15.38
CA GLY A 211 -11.40 -6.61 15.60
C GLY A 211 -12.00 -7.65 14.63
N PHE A 212 -11.40 -7.88 13.46
CA PHE A 212 -11.88 -8.81 12.43
C PHE A 212 -10.87 -9.85 12.00
N SER A 213 -9.60 -9.51 12.10
CA SER A 213 -8.49 -10.41 11.86
C SER A 213 -7.44 -10.22 12.94
N THR A 214 -6.69 -11.25 13.18
CA THR A 214 -5.49 -11.19 14.00
C THR A 214 -4.29 -11.23 13.08
N LEU A 215 -3.48 -10.19 13.15
CA LEU A 215 -2.19 -10.13 12.47
C LEU A 215 -1.14 -10.73 13.38
N ILE A 216 -0.43 -11.72 12.88
CA ILE A 216 0.65 -12.40 13.58
C ILE A 216 1.98 -11.94 13.01
N ASP A 217 2.83 -11.43 13.87
CA ASP A 217 4.20 -11.07 13.55
C ASP A 217 5.13 -12.20 13.99
N ALA A 218 5.75 -12.87 13.03
CA ALA A 218 6.69 -13.96 13.25
C ALA A 218 8.14 -13.61 12.84
N GLU A 219 8.37 -12.37 12.34
CA GLU A 219 9.62 -11.97 11.69
C GLU A 219 10.87 -12.21 12.57
N LYS A 220 10.81 -11.78 13.82
CA LYS A 220 11.99 -11.81 14.73
C LYS A 220 12.28 -13.17 15.33
N GLN A 221 11.31 -14.07 15.30
CA GLN A 221 11.38 -15.34 16.03
C GLN A 221 11.84 -16.48 15.14
N ILE A 222 11.48 -16.47 13.85
CA ILE A 222 11.82 -17.53 12.91
C ILE A 222 13.15 -17.22 12.23
N LYS A 223 14.15 -18.06 12.53
CA LYS A 223 15.50 -17.95 11.99
C LYS A 223 15.85 -19.03 10.97
N ASN A 224 15.14 -20.14 10.99
CA ASN A 224 15.41 -21.29 10.14
C ASN A 224 14.31 -21.44 9.08
N ALA A 225 14.73 -21.72 7.84
CA ALA A 225 13.79 -22.09 6.79
C ALA A 225 13.17 -23.46 7.10
N GLY A 226 11.88 -23.61 6.80
CA GLY A 226 11.16 -24.83 7.05
C GLY A 226 9.65 -24.62 7.15
N ASN A 227 8.96 -25.68 7.52
CA ASN A 227 7.52 -25.69 7.72
C ASN A 227 7.18 -25.63 9.20
N TYR A 228 6.13 -24.88 9.52
CA TYR A 228 5.68 -24.60 10.88
C TYR A 228 4.17 -24.75 10.98
N TRP A 229 3.69 -25.13 12.16
CA TRP A 229 2.27 -25.11 12.49
C TRP A 229 1.96 -23.90 13.35
N LEU A 230 0.93 -23.16 12.98
CA LEU A 230 0.32 -22.15 13.83
C LEU A 230 -0.79 -22.82 14.63
N LYS A 231 -0.71 -22.76 15.93
CA LYS A 231 -1.64 -23.40 16.86
C LYS A 231 -2.26 -22.40 17.82
N SER A 232 -3.46 -22.72 18.30
CA SER A 232 -4.13 -21.99 19.38
C SER A 232 -3.64 -22.45 20.75
N ASN A 233 -4.05 -21.76 21.82
CA ASN A 233 -3.83 -22.18 23.21
C ASN A 233 -4.33 -23.60 23.51
N THR A 234 -5.39 -24.03 22.81
CA THR A 234 -5.98 -25.38 22.94
C THR A 234 -5.21 -26.42 22.14
N ASN A 235 -4.04 -26.06 21.59
CA ASN A 235 -3.20 -26.90 20.74
C ASN A 235 -3.84 -27.30 19.39
N ASP A 236 -4.95 -26.65 19.02
CA ASP A 236 -5.58 -26.87 17.71
C ASP A 236 -4.74 -26.24 16.62
N THR A 237 -4.48 -27.01 15.56
CA THR A 237 -3.75 -26.50 14.39
C THR A 237 -4.66 -25.60 13.55
N LEU A 238 -4.29 -24.34 13.46
CA LEU A 238 -5.05 -23.32 12.73
C LEU A 238 -4.57 -23.17 11.29
N LYS A 239 -3.24 -23.24 11.07
CA LYS A 239 -2.63 -22.98 9.76
C LYS A 239 -1.25 -23.61 9.64
N GLY A 240 -0.90 -24.08 8.43
CA GLY A 240 0.46 -24.39 8.05
C GLY A 240 1.17 -23.15 7.51
N LEU A 241 2.43 -22.93 7.90
CA LEU A 241 3.27 -21.83 7.48
C LEU A 241 4.56 -22.38 6.89
N SER A 242 5.02 -21.82 5.79
CA SER A 242 6.34 -22.14 5.21
C SER A 242 7.21 -20.91 5.21
N PHE A 243 8.47 -21.04 5.65
CA PHE A 243 9.44 -19.96 5.65
C PHE A 243 10.67 -20.33 4.83
N ASN A 244 11.11 -19.40 3.97
CA ASN A 244 12.31 -19.53 3.16
C ASN A 244 13.31 -18.43 3.50
N TYR A 245 14.60 -18.70 3.26
CA TYR A 245 15.63 -17.68 3.35
C TYR A 245 15.46 -16.62 2.26
N ASN A 246 15.84 -15.38 2.59
CA ASN A 246 15.90 -14.33 1.59
C ASN A 246 17.01 -14.66 0.58
N ARG A 247 16.64 -14.70 -0.72
CA ARG A 247 17.56 -15.01 -1.81
C ARG A 247 18.02 -13.77 -2.59
N LEU A 248 17.80 -12.57 -2.07
CA LEU A 248 18.25 -11.34 -2.73
C LEU A 248 19.76 -11.29 -2.93
N GLU A 249 20.53 -11.88 -2.00
CA GLU A 249 21.98 -12.00 -2.15
C GLU A 249 22.42 -12.93 -3.30
N SER A 250 21.54 -13.82 -3.76
CA SER A 250 21.81 -14.69 -4.90
C SER A 250 21.50 -14.02 -6.24
N THR A 251 21.01 -12.80 -6.23
CA THR A 251 20.68 -12.07 -7.45
C THR A 251 21.96 -11.53 -8.05
N THR A 252 22.32 -12.00 -9.24
CA THR A 252 23.51 -11.56 -9.99
C THR A 252 23.27 -10.29 -10.81
N ALA A 253 22.23 -9.53 -10.50
CA ALA A 253 21.98 -8.24 -11.12
C ALA A 253 22.94 -7.19 -10.52
N TYR A 254 23.84 -6.68 -11.34
CA TYR A 254 24.79 -5.64 -10.95
C TYR A 254 24.39 -4.33 -11.61
N TYR A 255 24.60 -3.23 -10.90
CA TYR A 255 24.57 -1.93 -11.53
C TYR A 255 25.82 -1.78 -12.41
N THR A 256 25.64 -1.39 -13.66
CA THR A 256 26.77 -0.98 -14.50
C THR A 256 27.31 0.36 -14.04
N VAL A 257 28.54 0.71 -14.47
CA VAL A 257 29.13 2.03 -14.17
C VAL A 257 28.20 3.14 -14.66
N ASP A 258 27.65 2.98 -15.87
CA ASP A 258 26.71 3.92 -16.47
C ASP A 258 25.43 4.08 -15.64
N ASP A 259 24.91 3.00 -15.05
CA ASP A 259 23.72 3.06 -14.20
C ASP A 259 23.99 3.78 -12.88
N LEU A 260 25.19 3.57 -12.32
CA LEU A 260 25.63 4.27 -11.11
C LEU A 260 25.83 5.76 -11.39
N GLU A 261 26.46 6.13 -12.50
CA GLU A 261 26.65 7.51 -12.89
C GLU A 261 25.33 8.24 -13.17
N LYS A 262 24.40 7.58 -13.87
CA LYS A 262 23.03 8.11 -14.05
C LYS A 262 22.31 8.33 -12.72
N SER A 263 22.44 7.39 -11.79
CA SER A 263 21.84 7.51 -10.45
C SER A 263 22.45 8.66 -9.66
N ILE A 264 23.78 8.83 -9.70
CA ILE A 264 24.50 9.94 -9.07
C ILE A 264 24.02 11.28 -9.63
N ALA A 265 23.88 11.37 -10.95
CA ALA A 265 23.39 12.58 -11.62
C ALA A 265 21.93 12.88 -11.26
N GLN A 266 21.08 11.85 -11.25
CA GLN A 266 19.66 11.96 -10.92
C GLN A 266 19.45 12.48 -9.48
N TYR A 267 20.21 11.96 -8.53
CA TYR A 267 20.12 12.35 -7.11
C TYR A 267 21.03 13.53 -6.74
N LYS A 268 21.75 14.13 -7.72
CA LYS A 268 22.65 15.29 -7.54
C LYS A 268 23.72 15.04 -6.45
N LEU A 269 24.29 13.86 -6.42
CA LEU A 269 25.31 13.46 -5.44
C LEU A 269 26.71 13.85 -5.92
N SER A 270 27.02 15.14 -5.88
CA SER A 270 28.28 15.71 -6.41
C SER A 270 29.56 15.27 -5.68
N ASN A 271 29.43 14.69 -4.49
CA ASN A 271 30.52 14.21 -3.65
C ASN A 271 30.85 12.71 -3.84
N ILE A 272 30.13 12.03 -4.74
CA ILE A 272 30.33 10.59 -5.02
C ILE A 272 30.92 10.46 -6.43
N LYS A 273 31.95 9.61 -6.58
CA LYS A 273 32.54 9.23 -7.86
C LYS A 273 32.60 7.73 -7.98
N VAL A 274 32.28 7.19 -9.15
CA VAL A 274 32.42 5.76 -9.46
C VAL A 274 33.86 5.51 -9.91
N ILE A 275 34.49 4.48 -9.37
CA ILE A 275 35.84 4.04 -9.77
C ILE A 275 35.69 2.62 -10.34
N GLU A 276 36.10 2.40 -11.57
CA GLU A 276 36.09 1.08 -12.21
C GLU A 276 37.13 0.14 -11.61
N LYS A 277 36.74 -1.13 -11.47
CA LYS A 277 37.65 -2.21 -11.05
C LYS A 277 38.58 -2.55 -12.21
N GLY A 278 39.74 -1.94 -12.25
CA GLY A 278 40.72 -2.20 -13.33
C GLY A 278 41.68 -1.06 -13.58
N GLU A 279 41.47 0.11 -13.02
CA GLU A 279 42.49 1.15 -13.03
C GLU A 279 43.71 0.67 -12.28
N LYS A 280 44.81 0.54 -13.01
CA LYS A 280 46.11 0.02 -12.53
C LYS A 280 46.73 0.74 -11.32
N ASN A 281 46.10 1.85 -10.88
CA ASN A 281 46.56 2.65 -9.75
C ASN A 281 45.40 3.23 -8.93
N MET A 282 44.55 2.38 -8.39
CA MET A 282 43.44 2.81 -7.51
C MET A 282 43.98 3.66 -6.31
N ALA A 283 45.16 3.30 -5.75
CA ALA A 283 45.78 4.07 -4.69
C ALA A 283 46.21 5.47 -5.16
N ALA A 284 46.76 5.60 -6.36
CA ALA A 284 47.16 6.90 -6.95
C ALA A 284 45.91 7.78 -7.26
N THR A 285 44.81 7.17 -7.75
CA THR A 285 43.57 7.87 -8.00
C THR A 285 42.92 8.36 -6.71
N MET A 286 42.92 7.57 -5.65
CA MET A 286 42.50 7.97 -4.29
C MET A 286 43.35 9.09 -3.70
N ILE A 287 44.68 9.00 -3.84
CA ILE A 287 45.60 10.03 -3.36
C ILE A 287 45.42 11.35 -4.17
N ASN A 288 45.19 11.28 -5.46
CA ASN A 288 44.93 12.46 -6.28
C ASN A 288 43.57 13.09 -6.00
N MET A 289 42.55 12.31 -5.65
CA MET A 289 41.24 12.81 -5.22
C MET A 289 41.30 13.48 -3.83
N SER A 290 42.16 12.99 -2.94
CA SER A 290 42.33 13.56 -1.58
C SER A 290 43.24 14.79 -1.57
N LYS A 291 44.12 14.95 -2.56
CA LYS A 291 44.96 16.14 -2.73
C LYS A 291 44.14 17.24 -3.39
N GLY A 292 43.62 18.16 -2.59
CA GLY A 292 43.05 19.39 -3.10
C GLY A 292 43.99 20.11 -4.09
N THR A 293 43.48 21.05 -4.87
CA THR A 293 44.30 21.85 -5.80
C THR A 293 45.46 22.53 -5.09
N GLN A 294 46.68 22.14 -5.47
CA GLN A 294 47.89 22.68 -4.82
C GLN A 294 48.11 24.12 -5.32
N LEU A 295 47.52 25.07 -4.62
CA LEU A 295 47.56 26.50 -4.98
C LEU A 295 48.92 27.15 -4.66
N TRP A 296 49.80 26.49 -3.91
CA TRP A 296 51.06 27.06 -3.46
C TRP A 296 51.95 27.52 -4.65
N LYS A 297 51.92 26.84 -5.78
CA LYS A 297 52.68 27.21 -6.99
C LYS A 297 52.25 28.58 -7.52
N TRP A 298 50.96 28.86 -7.50
CA TRP A 298 50.40 30.15 -7.91
C TRP A 298 50.76 31.24 -6.91
N CYS A 299 50.82 30.94 -5.61
CA CYS A 299 51.28 31.88 -4.60
C CYS A 299 52.75 32.26 -4.80
N VAL A 300 53.62 31.30 -5.14
CA VAL A 300 55.05 31.59 -5.44
C VAL A 300 55.18 32.43 -6.69
N ILE A 301 54.47 32.14 -7.79
CA ILE A 301 54.47 32.95 -9.02
C ILE A 301 54.04 34.36 -8.69
N PHE A 302 52.96 34.53 -7.93
CA PHE A 302 52.47 35.84 -7.56
C PHE A 302 53.48 36.63 -6.69
N ALA A 303 54.13 35.99 -5.77
CA ALA A 303 55.19 36.60 -4.95
C ALA A 303 56.39 37.08 -5.80
N LEU A 304 56.83 36.27 -6.78
CA LEU A 304 57.87 36.65 -7.75
C LEU A 304 57.47 37.84 -8.62
N LEU A 305 56.16 37.87 -9.02
CA LEU A 305 55.62 38.99 -9.78
C LEU A 305 55.62 40.28 -8.96
N CYS A 306 55.24 40.23 -7.70
CA CYS A 306 55.27 41.38 -6.80
C CYS A 306 56.71 41.88 -6.56
N LEU A 307 57.68 41.00 -6.37
CA LEU A 307 59.10 41.37 -6.25
C LEU A 307 59.65 42.03 -7.57
N GLY A 308 59.27 41.47 -8.71
CA GLY A 308 59.61 42.05 -10.02
C GLY A 308 59.05 43.45 -10.21
N LEU A 309 57.78 43.66 -9.82
CA LEU A 309 57.13 44.98 -9.83
C LEU A 309 57.81 45.97 -8.89
N GLU A 310 58.17 45.52 -7.67
CA GLU A 310 58.91 46.36 -6.74
C GLU A 310 60.22 46.82 -7.30
N ILE A 311 61.04 45.92 -7.86
CA ILE A 311 62.31 46.26 -8.50
C ILE A 311 62.10 47.22 -9.68
N ALA A 312 61.10 47.00 -10.51
CA ALA A 312 60.77 47.89 -11.65
C ALA A 312 60.35 49.27 -11.17
N LEU A 313 59.53 49.39 -10.11
CA LEU A 313 59.13 50.66 -9.53
C LEU A 313 60.29 51.43 -8.92
N ILE A 314 61.19 50.76 -8.16
CA ILE A 314 62.39 51.35 -7.58
C ILE A 314 63.30 51.89 -8.69
N ARG A 315 63.46 51.15 -9.78
CA ARG A 315 64.25 51.54 -10.89
C ARG A 315 63.69 52.76 -11.64
N TRP A 316 62.38 52.81 -11.80
CA TRP A 316 61.67 53.92 -12.46
C TRP A 316 61.62 55.20 -11.61
N MET A 317 61.56 55.06 -10.31
CA MET A 317 61.62 56.21 -9.39
C MET A 317 63.03 56.75 -9.14
N LYS A 318 64.11 56.04 -9.55
CA LYS A 318 65.51 56.47 -9.40
C LYS A 318 66.10 57.03 -10.72
N GLY A 319 65.36 57.04 -11.79
CA GLY A 319 65.66 57.71 -13.05
C GLY A 319 64.86 59.03 -13.16
#